data_0eb63a6145c834671fc4d1184d5d7f8a
#
_entry.id   0eb63a6145c834671fc4d1184d5d7f8a
#
_cell.length_a   1.000
_cell.length_b   1.000
_cell.length_c   1.000
_cell.angle_alpha   90.00
_cell.angle_beta   90.00
_cell.angle_gamma   90.00
#
_symmetry.space_group_name_H-M   'P 1'
#
loop_
_entity.id
_entity.type
_entity.pdbx_description
1 polymer ?
#
loop_
_entity_poly.entity_id
_entity_poly.type
_entity_poly.pdbx_seq_one_letter_code
_entity_poly.pdbx_strand_id
1 'polypeptide(L)'
;MSNLNVTALIGEMAQTKSDSLEILTNIKNIHDVLSASPTNQNLPAEFRKISVPMIYSAWESHFTASIAVCFRALKDINKSANEHSSTIRAIWLQQESFFSKYIDMIKNIYDIDSHKSLSEKMTNMKRKVRKGHFKLTTDVLDSIDTFNSTGLNKQVNVDDLVMTFANVNKVVTEMNMDVIGLDHGSLDLSQLDALVGLRNAFGHGQFTTNVGKRQFLQMLSYADQLVNGLYQEVEVWLSHLDSELKDTHVDSWRCDTPCNISFSHKHI
;
A
#
# COMPACT_ATOMS: atom_id res chain seq x y z
N MET A 1 0.51 0.12 -25.78
CA MET A 1 -0.72 0.72 -25.24
C MET A 1 -0.87 0.26 -23.82
N SER A 2 -1.14 1.15 -22.87
CA SER A 2 -1.43 0.81 -21.49
C SER A 2 -2.73 0.00 -21.43
N ASN A 3 -2.74 -1.11 -20.70
CA ASN A 3 -3.95 -1.92 -20.50
C ASN A 3 -4.77 -1.42 -19.29
N LEU A 4 -4.44 -0.23 -18.77
CA LEU A 4 -5.07 0.34 -17.59
C LEU A 4 -6.55 0.64 -17.86
N ASN A 5 -7.43 -0.04 -17.13
CA ASN A 5 -8.87 0.21 -17.17
C ASN A 5 -9.31 0.86 -15.83
N VAL A 6 -9.14 2.17 -15.75
CA VAL A 6 -9.46 2.95 -14.54
C VAL A 6 -10.92 2.79 -14.12
N THR A 7 -11.86 2.75 -15.08
CA THR A 7 -13.29 2.56 -14.78
C THR A 7 -13.55 1.23 -14.07
N ALA A 8 -12.89 0.15 -14.49
CA ALA A 8 -13.04 -1.16 -13.84
C ALA A 8 -12.46 -1.15 -12.42
N LEU A 9 -11.30 -0.50 -12.22
CA LEU A 9 -10.66 -0.38 -10.91
C LEU A 9 -11.49 0.45 -9.93
N ILE A 10 -12.06 1.58 -10.39
CA ILE A 10 -13.00 2.38 -9.59
C ILE A 10 -14.25 1.57 -9.25
N GLY A 11 -14.79 0.80 -10.19
CA GLY A 11 -15.94 -0.07 -9.97
C GLY A 11 -15.70 -1.15 -8.91
N GLU A 12 -14.54 -1.79 -8.94
CA GLU A 12 -14.13 -2.78 -7.93
C GLU A 12 -14.00 -2.14 -6.54
N MET A 13 -13.37 -0.98 -6.46
CA MET A 13 -13.22 -0.25 -5.22
C MET A 13 -14.57 0.24 -4.67
N ALA A 14 -15.49 0.67 -5.55
CA ALA A 14 -16.84 1.07 -5.16
C ALA A 14 -17.63 -0.11 -4.56
N GLN A 15 -17.43 -1.34 -5.07
CA GLN A 15 -18.03 -2.54 -4.49
C GLN A 15 -17.50 -2.81 -3.09
N THR A 16 -16.17 -2.81 -2.88
CA THR A 16 -15.57 -3.01 -1.55
C THR A 16 -15.98 -1.93 -0.55
N LYS A 17 -16.13 -0.68 -1.00
CA LYS A 17 -16.69 0.40 -0.19
C LYS A 17 -18.11 0.07 0.24
N SER A 18 -18.97 -0.33 -0.72
CA SER A 18 -20.37 -0.68 -0.46
C SER A 18 -20.49 -1.81 0.56
N ASP A 19 -19.70 -2.86 0.40
CA ASP A 19 -19.69 -4.01 1.31
C ASP A 19 -19.27 -3.60 2.74
N SER A 20 -18.25 -2.76 2.87
CA SER A 20 -17.78 -2.24 4.16
C SER A 20 -18.81 -1.36 4.85
N LEU A 21 -19.46 -0.45 4.11
CA LEU A 21 -20.53 0.40 4.63
C LEU A 21 -21.77 -0.38 5.01
N GLU A 22 -22.09 -1.46 4.27
CA GLU A 22 -23.19 -2.37 4.62
C GLU A 22 -22.92 -3.07 5.96
N ILE A 23 -21.70 -3.56 6.20
CA ILE A 23 -21.30 -4.14 7.50
C ILE A 23 -21.54 -3.12 8.63
N LEU A 24 -21.06 -1.89 8.49
CA LEU A 24 -21.22 -0.84 9.50
C LEU A 24 -22.69 -0.50 9.74
N THR A 25 -23.49 -0.43 8.68
CA THR A 25 -24.94 -0.18 8.73
C THR A 25 -25.66 -1.31 9.44
N ASN A 26 -25.35 -2.56 9.13
CA ASN A 26 -25.94 -3.73 9.77
C ASN A 26 -25.62 -3.80 11.26
N ILE A 27 -24.36 -3.51 11.63
CA ILE A 27 -23.97 -3.42 13.06
C ILE A 27 -24.80 -2.36 13.79
N LYS A 28 -24.98 -1.19 13.17
CA LYS A 28 -25.77 -0.09 13.76
C LYS A 28 -27.24 -0.52 13.92
N ASN A 29 -27.85 -1.09 12.89
CA ASN A 29 -29.26 -1.52 12.89
C ASN A 29 -29.51 -2.59 13.97
N ILE A 30 -28.64 -3.58 14.09
CA ILE A 30 -28.74 -4.63 15.15
C ILE A 30 -28.63 -3.98 16.52
N HIS A 31 -27.68 -3.07 16.74
CA HIS A 31 -27.53 -2.37 18.01
C HIS A 31 -28.79 -1.56 18.36
N ASP A 32 -29.40 -0.87 17.39
CA ASP A 32 -30.60 -0.07 17.61
C ASP A 32 -31.79 -0.95 17.98
N VAL A 33 -31.99 -2.09 17.31
CA VAL A 33 -33.02 -3.09 17.64
C VAL A 33 -32.82 -3.66 19.06
N LEU A 34 -31.59 -4.04 19.42
CA LEU A 34 -31.28 -4.54 20.75
C LEU A 34 -31.50 -3.50 21.84
N SER A 35 -31.19 -2.22 21.54
CA SER A 35 -31.37 -1.10 22.47
C SER A 35 -32.82 -0.72 22.70
N ALA A 36 -33.71 -1.02 21.74
CA ALA A 36 -35.16 -0.79 21.85
C ALA A 36 -35.87 -1.93 22.62
N SER A 37 -35.23 -3.07 22.84
CA SER A 37 -35.83 -4.23 23.49
C SER A 37 -35.83 -4.07 25.01
N PRO A 38 -36.98 -4.15 25.68
CA PRO A 38 -37.08 -4.01 27.14
C PRO A 38 -36.64 -5.26 27.94
N THR A 39 -36.43 -6.42 27.25
CA THR A 39 -36.31 -7.72 27.88
C THR A 39 -34.92 -8.06 28.42
N ASN A 40 -33.86 -7.40 27.89
CA ASN A 40 -32.49 -7.68 28.39
C ASN A 40 -31.61 -6.41 28.26
N GLN A 41 -31.46 -5.67 29.36
CA GLN A 41 -30.70 -4.42 29.41
C GLN A 41 -29.18 -4.60 29.18
N ASN A 42 -28.64 -5.81 29.36
CA ASN A 42 -27.20 -6.07 29.17
C ASN A 42 -26.84 -6.44 27.72
N LEU A 43 -27.78 -6.94 26.95
CA LEU A 43 -27.53 -7.42 25.58
C LEU A 43 -26.94 -6.36 24.66
N PRO A 44 -27.42 -5.11 24.64
CA PRO A 44 -26.78 -4.06 23.82
C PRO A 44 -25.33 -3.76 24.25
N ALA A 45 -25.00 -3.88 25.53
CA ALA A 45 -23.64 -3.66 26.02
C ALA A 45 -22.67 -4.76 25.55
N GLU A 46 -23.08 -6.01 25.61
CA GLU A 46 -22.27 -7.12 25.12
C GLU A 46 -22.14 -7.07 23.59
N PHE A 47 -23.22 -6.75 22.88
CA PHE A 47 -23.18 -6.59 21.42
C PHE A 47 -22.17 -5.52 21.00
N ARG A 48 -22.11 -4.37 21.69
CA ARG A 48 -21.11 -3.34 21.40
C ARG A 48 -19.68 -3.86 21.47
N LYS A 49 -19.36 -4.68 22.48
CA LYS A 49 -18.01 -5.25 22.65
C LYS A 49 -17.64 -6.18 21.49
N ILE A 50 -18.52 -7.12 21.16
CA ILE A 50 -18.26 -8.10 20.09
C ILE A 50 -18.27 -7.48 18.69
N SER A 51 -18.87 -6.31 18.52
CA SER A 51 -18.91 -5.61 17.23
C SER A 51 -17.64 -4.79 16.93
N VAL A 52 -16.81 -4.47 17.93
CA VAL A 52 -15.58 -3.69 17.70
C VAL A 52 -14.64 -4.33 16.69
N PRO A 53 -14.33 -5.64 16.77
CA PRO A 53 -13.54 -6.31 15.72
C PRO A 53 -14.17 -6.23 14.34
N MET A 54 -15.50 -6.27 14.23
CA MET A 54 -16.20 -6.17 12.94
C MET A 54 -16.12 -4.77 12.35
N ILE A 55 -16.25 -3.72 13.19
CA ILE A 55 -16.07 -2.33 12.77
C ILE A 55 -14.66 -2.12 12.22
N TYR A 56 -13.64 -2.61 12.92
CA TYR A 56 -12.25 -2.55 12.46
C TYR A 56 -12.04 -3.34 11.16
N SER A 57 -12.60 -4.55 11.05
CA SER A 57 -12.47 -5.39 9.85
C SER A 57 -13.11 -4.75 8.61
N ALA A 58 -14.18 -3.98 8.76
CA ALA A 58 -14.75 -3.21 7.65
C ALA A 58 -13.77 -2.17 7.11
N TRP A 59 -13.07 -1.45 7.99
CA TRP A 59 -11.98 -0.54 7.61
C TRP A 59 -10.80 -1.28 6.97
N GLU A 60 -10.26 -2.29 7.65
CA GLU A 60 -9.07 -3.04 7.21
C GLU A 60 -9.28 -3.68 5.84
N SER A 61 -10.44 -4.27 5.60
CA SER A 61 -10.80 -4.88 4.32
C SER A 61 -10.86 -3.84 3.20
N HIS A 62 -11.54 -2.71 3.43
CA HIS A 62 -11.61 -1.63 2.45
C HIS A 62 -10.23 -1.02 2.15
N PHE A 63 -9.43 -0.78 3.20
CA PHE A 63 -8.08 -0.25 3.06
C PHE A 63 -7.22 -1.19 2.20
N THR A 64 -7.15 -2.46 2.57
CA THR A 64 -6.31 -3.45 1.86
C THR A 64 -6.70 -3.56 0.39
N ALA A 65 -7.99 -3.64 0.10
CA ALA A 65 -8.49 -3.71 -1.27
C ALA A 65 -8.18 -2.42 -2.06
N SER A 66 -8.34 -1.25 -1.46
CA SER A 66 -8.09 0.05 -2.11
C SER A 66 -6.60 0.23 -2.44
N ILE A 67 -5.70 -0.10 -1.52
CA ILE A 67 -4.25 -0.06 -1.77
C ILE A 67 -3.84 -1.09 -2.84
N ALA A 68 -4.41 -2.30 -2.82
CA ALA A 68 -4.17 -3.29 -3.86
C ALA A 68 -4.63 -2.82 -5.26
N VAL A 69 -5.74 -2.09 -5.34
CA VAL A 69 -6.20 -1.43 -6.58
C VAL A 69 -5.16 -0.46 -7.11
N CYS A 70 -4.56 0.37 -6.25
CA CYS A 70 -3.51 1.30 -6.65
C CYS A 70 -2.27 0.57 -7.18
N PHE A 71 -1.82 -0.50 -6.51
CA PHE A 71 -0.69 -1.30 -6.99
C PHE A 71 -1.00 -2.00 -8.32
N ARG A 72 -2.25 -2.46 -8.55
CA ARG A 72 -2.66 -3.00 -9.86
C ARG A 72 -2.62 -1.92 -10.94
N ALA A 73 -3.11 -0.72 -10.66
CA ALA A 73 -3.02 0.39 -11.59
C ALA A 73 -1.56 0.67 -12.00
N LEU A 74 -0.63 0.77 -11.03
CA LEU A 74 0.79 0.96 -11.28
C LEU A 74 1.42 -0.16 -12.12
N LYS A 75 1.02 -1.40 -11.86
CA LYS A 75 1.49 -2.59 -12.59
C LYS A 75 1.02 -2.62 -14.06
N ASP A 76 -0.16 -2.07 -14.34
CA ASP A 76 -0.76 -2.07 -15.68
C ASP A 76 -0.30 -0.90 -16.54
N ILE A 77 0.39 0.08 -15.95
CA ILE A 77 1.01 1.19 -16.67
C ILE A 77 2.24 0.66 -17.43
N ASN A 78 2.35 1.03 -18.70
CA ASN A 78 3.51 0.69 -19.53
C ASN A 78 4.64 1.72 -19.34
N LYS A 79 5.14 1.83 -18.10
CA LYS A 79 6.30 2.64 -17.71
C LYS A 79 7.44 1.72 -17.28
N SER A 80 8.67 2.13 -17.53
CA SER A 80 9.85 1.47 -16.97
C SER A 80 9.95 1.76 -15.47
N ALA A 81 10.62 0.89 -14.70
CA ALA A 81 10.66 1.04 -13.25
C ALA A 81 11.28 2.39 -12.82
N ASN A 82 12.28 2.91 -13.56
CA ASN A 82 12.91 4.20 -13.26
C ASN A 82 11.99 5.43 -13.45
N GLU A 83 10.85 5.28 -14.13
CA GLU A 83 9.84 6.34 -14.28
C GLU A 83 8.86 6.39 -13.08
N HIS A 84 8.95 5.43 -12.16
CA HIS A 84 8.20 5.44 -10.91
C HIS A 84 9.01 6.08 -9.77
N SER A 85 8.33 6.48 -8.70
CA SER A 85 8.97 7.01 -7.50
C SER A 85 9.94 5.99 -6.88
N SER A 86 10.90 6.47 -6.10
CA SER A 86 11.84 5.59 -5.39
C SER A 86 11.16 4.64 -4.41
N THR A 87 10.04 5.06 -3.83
CA THR A 87 9.24 4.26 -2.89
C THR A 87 8.54 3.09 -3.58
N ILE A 88 7.92 3.34 -4.74
CA ILE A 88 7.32 2.29 -5.58
C ILE A 88 8.40 1.31 -6.04
N ARG A 89 9.53 1.81 -6.54
CA ARG A 89 10.64 0.93 -6.94
C ARG A 89 11.17 0.08 -5.80
N ALA A 90 11.29 0.65 -4.61
CA ALA A 90 11.81 -0.07 -3.45
C ALA A 90 10.90 -1.23 -3.04
N ILE A 91 9.57 -1.03 -3.01
CA ILE A 91 8.65 -2.11 -2.62
C ILE A 91 8.61 -3.23 -3.68
N TRP A 92 8.67 -2.90 -4.98
CA TRP A 92 8.75 -3.89 -6.04
C TRP A 92 10.08 -4.65 -6.04
N LEU A 93 11.20 -3.94 -5.82
CA LEU A 93 12.53 -4.53 -5.76
C LEU A 93 12.64 -5.61 -4.67
N GLN A 94 11.94 -5.44 -3.54
CA GLN A 94 11.91 -6.42 -2.47
C GLN A 94 11.31 -7.78 -2.91
N GLN A 95 10.45 -7.77 -3.92
CA GLN A 95 9.85 -8.99 -4.47
C GLN A 95 10.72 -9.65 -5.56
N GLU A 96 11.79 -8.99 -5.98
CA GLU A 96 12.69 -9.55 -7.00
C GLU A 96 13.59 -10.64 -6.43
N SER A 97 13.61 -11.79 -7.10
CA SER A 97 14.34 -12.97 -6.63
C SER A 97 15.85 -12.76 -6.53
N PHE A 98 16.43 -11.87 -7.35
CA PHE A 98 17.86 -11.57 -7.28
C PHE A 98 18.20 -10.81 -6.01
N PHE A 99 17.31 -9.93 -5.52
CA PHE A 99 17.52 -9.17 -4.30
C PHE A 99 17.49 -10.07 -3.07
N SER A 100 16.52 -10.97 -2.97
CA SER A 100 16.47 -11.97 -1.90
C SER A 100 17.71 -12.87 -1.89
N LYS A 101 18.13 -13.37 -3.06
CA LYS A 101 19.35 -14.17 -3.20
C LYS A 101 20.60 -13.39 -2.77
N TYR A 102 20.69 -12.11 -3.10
CA TYR A 102 21.79 -11.26 -2.67
C TYR A 102 21.85 -11.16 -1.15
N ILE A 103 20.73 -10.89 -0.49
CA ILE A 103 20.67 -10.83 0.98
C ILE A 103 21.12 -12.15 1.62
N ASP A 104 20.65 -13.29 1.11
CA ASP A 104 21.04 -14.60 1.63
C ASP A 104 22.53 -14.89 1.42
N MET A 105 23.08 -14.51 0.28
CA MET A 105 24.52 -14.65 0.02
C MET A 105 25.35 -13.73 0.91
N ILE A 106 24.90 -12.50 1.18
CA ILE A 106 25.56 -11.61 2.14
C ILE A 106 25.54 -12.21 3.54
N LYS A 107 24.41 -12.75 4.00
CA LYS A 107 24.33 -13.44 5.30
C LYS A 107 25.35 -14.58 5.38
N ASN A 108 25.42 -15.42 4.35
CA ASN A 108 26.33 -16.55 4.30
C ASN A 108 27.80 -16.14 4.24
N ILE A 109 28.16 -15.08 3.46
CA ILE A 109 29.53 -14.60 3.34
C ILE A 109 30.02 -13.99 4.66
N TYR A 110 29.17 -13.23 5.33
CA TYR A 110 29.53 -12.48 6.52
C TYR A 110 29.17 -13.18 7.82
N ASP A 111 28.50 -14.33 7.77
CA ASP A 111 28.05 -15.06 8.96
C ASP A 111 27.37 -14.10 9.96
N ILE A 112 26.32 -13.45 9.49
CA ILE A 112 25.67 -12.32 10.21
C ILE A 112 25.11 -12.74 11.58
N ASP A 113 24.91 -14.05 11.78
CA ASP A 113 24.44 -14.59 13.06
C ASP A 113 25.54 -14.62 14.14
N SER A 114 26.81 -14.29 13.79
CA SER A 114 27.86 -14.13 14.78
C SER A 114 27.87 -12.72 15.39
N HIS A 115 28.28 -12.60 16.66
CA HIS A 115 28.30 -11.33 17.43
C HIS A 115 29.32 -10.26 16.93
N LYS A 116 30.02 -10.51 15.82
CA LYS A 116 30.97 -9.55 15.24
C LYS A 116 30.26 -8.60 14.29
N SER A 117 30.64 -7.32 14.34
CA SER A 117 30.10 -6.33 13.42
C SER A 117 30.45 -6.65 11.96
N LEU A 118 29.58 -6.24 11.02
CA LEU A 118 29.83 -6.41 9.59
C LEU A 118 31.16 -5.75 9.16
N SER A 119 31.48 -4.59 9.73
CA SER A 119 32.74 -3.87 9.48
C SER A 119 33.97 -4.68 9.85
N GLU A 120 33.98 -5.33 11.03
CA GLU A 120 35.10 -6.20 11.46
C GLU A 120 35.27 -7.42 10.55
N LYS A 121 34.15 -8.00 10.10
CA LYS A 121 34.16 -9.14 9.16
C LYS A 121 34.70 -8.73 7.79
N MET A 122 34.32 -7.57 7.28
CA MET A 122 34.83 -7.05 6.01
C MET A 122 36.34 -6.79 6.07
N THR A 123 36.85 -6.23 7.17
CA THR A 123 38.29 -5.93 7.35
C THR A 123 39.12 -7.20 7.33
N ASN A 124 38.63 -8.29 7.90
CA ASN A 124 39.36 -9.56 8.05
C ASN A 124 39.06 -10.57 6.91
N MET A 125 38.34 -10.15 5.88
CA MET A 125 37.93 -11.02 4.79
C MET A 125 39.11 -11.51 3.95
N LYS A 126 39.21 -12.84 3.75
CA LYS A 126 40.24 -13.45 2.89
C LYS A 126 40.06 -13.01 1.42
N ARG A 127 41.19 -12.88 0.68
CA ARG A 127 41.21 -12.42 -0.73
C ARG A 127 40.22 -13.15 -1.64
N LYS A 128 40.06 -14.47 -1.47
CA LYS A 128 39.11 -15.29 -2.26
C LYS A 128 37.67 -14.85 -2.02
N VAL A 129 37.30 -14.58 -0.77
CA VAL A 129 35.96 -14.12 -0.38
C VAL A 129 35.69 -12.73 -0.92
N ARG A 130 36.67 -11.81 -0.84
CA ARG A 130 36.54 -10.45 -1.43
C ARG A 130 36.26 -10.48 -2.93
N LYS A 131 36.94 -11.39 -3.68
CA LYS A 131 36.68 -11.55 -5.12
C LYS A 131 35.26 -12.04 -5.41
N GLY A 132 34.79 -13.02 -4.64
CA GLY A 132 33.42 -13.53 -4.74
C GLY A 132 32.38 -12.45 -4.40
N HIS A 133 32.63 -11.68 -3.35
CA HIS A 133 31.77 -10.56 -2.96
C HIS A 133 31.73 -9.46 -4.04
N PHE A 134 32.88 -9.08 -4.59
CA PHE A 134 32.94 -8.11 -5.68
C PHE A 134 32.09 -8.55 -6.89
N LYS A 135 32.27 -9.81 -7.34
CA LYS A 135 31.47 -10.36 -8.45
C LYS A 135 29.97 -10.31 -8.14
N LEU A 136 29.58 -10.76 -6.94
CA LEU A 136 28.19 -10.74 -6.51
C LEU A 136 27.61 -9.32 -6.53
N THR A 137 28.37 -8.35 -6.04
CA THR A 137 27.91 -6.94 -6.03
C THR A 137 27.74 -6.41 -7.46
N THR A 138 28.65 -6.77 -8.39
CA THR A 138 28.51 -6.42 -9.80
C THR A 138 27.24 -7.02 -10.40
N ASP A 139 27.04 -8.34 -10.19
CA ASP A 139 25.84 -9.05 -10.70
C ASP A 139 24.53 -8.41 -10.17
N VAL A 140 24.54 -7.90 -8.93
CA VAL A 140 23.38 -7.19 -8.34
C VAL A 140 23.17 -5.82 -8.98
N LEU A 141 24.23 -5.04 -9.20
CA LEU A 141 24.13 -3.73 -9.86
C LEU A 141 23.58 -3.90 -11.28
N ASP A 142 24.09 -4.87 -12.05
CA ASP A 142 23.58 -5.17 -13.40
C ASP A 142 22.10 -5.59 -13.36
N SER A 143 21.69 -6.33 -12.32
CA SER A 143 20.28 -6.72 -12.12
C SER A 143 19.39 -5.53 -11.76
N ILE A 144 19.89 -4.59 -10.94
CA ILE A 144 19.18 -3.35 -10.60
C ILE A 144 19.04 -2.46 -11.85
N ASP A 145 20.07 -2.33 -12.66
CA ASP A 145 20.03 -1.56 -13.91
C ASP A 145 19.03 -2.18 -14.90
N THR A 146 19.01 -3.51 -14.99
CA THR A 146 18.00 -4.24 -15.77
C THR A 146 16.60 -3.98 -15.22
N PHE A 147 16.39 -4.07 -13.91
CA PHE A 147 15.11 -3.77 -13.27
C PHE A 147 14.67 -2.33 -13.58
N ASN A 148 15.55 -1.35 -13.44
CA ASN A 148 15.25 0.05 -13.69
C ASN A 148 14.85 0.34 -15.15
N SER A 149 15.40 -0.41 -16.12
CA SER A 149 15.11 -0.24 -17.55
C SER A 149 13.88 -1.03 -18.04
N THR A 150 13.35 -1.95 -17.22
CA THR A 150 12.16 -2.74 -17.52
C THR A 150 10.94 -2.19 -16.79
N GLY A 151 9.74 -2.59 -17.19
CA GLY A 151 8.53 -2.30 -16.44
C GLY A 151 8.45 -3.07 -15.12
N LEU A 152 7.56 -2.65 -14.24
CA LEU A 152 7.30 -3.36 -12.98
C LEU A 152 6.90 -4.81 -13.27
N ASN A 153 7.45 -5.75 -12.49
CA ASN A 153 7.24 -7.17 -12.70
C ASN A 153 5.75 -7.54 -12.56
N LYS A 154 5.14 -7.96 -13.67
CA LYS A 154 3.71 -8.28 -13.73
C LYS A 154 3.33 -9.60 -13.04
N GLN A 155 4.31 -10.41 -12.63
CA GLN A 155 4.06 -11.65 -11.89
C GLN A 155 3.97 -11.45 -10.38
N VAL A 156 4.37 -10.26 -9.88
CA VAL A 156 4.24 -9.92 -8.45
C VAL A 156 2.75 -9.90 -8.09
N ASN A 157 2.39 -10.64 -7.04
CA ASN A 157 1.06 -10.54 -6.45
C ASN A 157 0.96 -9.20 -5.71
N VAL A 158 0.03 -8.35 -6.11
CA VAL A 158 -0.12 -7.01 -5.53
C VAL A 158 -0.55 -7.04 -4.07
N ASP A 159 -1.24 -8.09 -3.64
CA ASP A 159 -1.64 -8.24 -2.24
C ASP A 159 -0.44 -8.40 -1.30
N ASP A 160 0.68 -8.96 -1.81
CA ASP A 160 1.94 -9.08 -1.07
C ASP A 160 2.68 -7.74 -0.93
N LEU A 161 2.29 -6.72 -1.70
CA LEU A 161 2.83 -5.37 -1.61
C LEU A 161 2.11 -4.51 -0.56
N VAL A 162 0.89 -4.88 -0.18
CA VAL A 162 0.12 -4.15 0.82
C VAL A 162 0.69 -4.44 2.21
N MET A 163 1.26 -3.42 2.84
CA MET A 163 1.83 -3.55 4.17
C MET A 163 0.71 -3.49 5.22
N THR A 164 0.43 -4.59 5.92
CA THR A 164 -0.55 -4.62 7.00
C THR A 164 0.07 -4.81 8.38
N PHE A 165 1.25 -5.46 8.47
CA PHE A 165 1.99 -5.73 9.72
C PHE A 165 1.07 -6.19 10.89
N ALA A 166 0.13 -7.07 10.60
CA ALA A 166 -0.90 -7.60 11.50
C ALA A 166 -2.03 -6.61 11.88
N ASN A 167 -1.89 -5.31 11.67
CA ASN A 167 -2.95 -4.31 11.92
C ASN A 167 -2.76 -3.08 11.03
N VAL A 168 -3.84 -2.63 10.41
CA VAL A 168 -3.88 -1.36 9.67
C VAL A 168 -4.12 -0.22 10.68
N ASN A 169 -3.06 0.19 11.37
CA ASN A 169 -3.02 1.33 12.28
C ASN A 169 -2.64 2.62 11.54
N LYS A 170 -2.54 3.74 12.25
CA LYS A 170 -2.18 5.04 11.68
C LYS A 170 -0.88 4.98 10.88
N VAL A 171 0.21 4.48 11.49
CA VAL A 171 1.53 4.41 10.84
C VAL A 171 1.50 3.55 9.59
N VAL A 172 0.84 2.39 9.64
CA VAL A 172 0.70 1.48 8.49
C VAL A 172 -0.11 2.13 7.37
N THR A 173 -1.17 2.86 7.72
CA THR A 173 -1.98 3.61 6.74
C THR A 173 -1.14 4.68 6.04
N GLU A 174 -0.46 5.54 6.82
CA GLU A 174 0.42 6.58 6.28
C GLU A 174 1.52 5.99 5.38
N MET A 175 2.20 4.92 5.82
CA MET A 175 3.25 4.27 5.03
C MET A 175 2.77 3.76 3.66
N ASN A 176 1.61 3.09 3.60
CA ASN A 176 1.08 2.61 2.32
C ASN A 176 0.68 3.76 1.40
N MET A 177 0.03 4.80 1.96
CA MET A 177 -0.38 5.98 1.20
C MET A 177 0.83 6.74 0.66
N ASP A 178 1.88 6.94 1.47
CA ASP A 178 3.14 7.58 1.06
C ASP A 178 3.86 6.83 -0.06
N VAL A 179 3.88 5.49 0.00
CA VAL A 179 4.49 4.67 -1.07
C VAL A 179 3.82 4.93 -2.42
N ILE A 180 2.50 5.03 -2.43
CA ILE A 180 1.70 5.21 -3.64
C ILE A 180 1.67 6.69 -4.08
N GLY A 181 1.86 7.62 -3.13
CA GLY A 181 1.74 9.06 -3.34
C GLY A 181 0.30 9.56 -3.17
N LEU A 182 -0.50 8.90 -2.31
CA LEU A 182 -1.81 9.38 -1.87
C LEU A 182 -1.64 10.43 -0.75
N ASP A 183 -2.53 11.41 -0.70
CA ASP A 183 -2.53 12.41 0.39
C ASP A 183 -3.20 11.84 1.65
N HIS A 184 -2.38 11.36 2.58
CA HIS A 184 -2.90 10.89 3.87
C HIS A 184 -3.40 12.04 4.78
N GLY A 185 -3.04 13.30 4.49
CA GLY A 185 -3.51 14.48 5.24
C GLY A 185 -5.01 14.75 5.07
N SER A 186 -5.63 14.18 4.03
CA SER A 186 -7.08 14.25 3.80
C SER A 186 -7.89 13.34 4.73
N LEU A 187 -7.24 12.35 5.39
CA LEU A 187 -7.88 11.39 6.29
C LEU A 187 -7.64 11.79 7.76
N ASP A 188 -8.70 11.84 8.55
CA ASP A 188 -8.55 11.93 10.01
C ASP A 188 -8.16 10.58 10.60
N LEU A 189 -6.86 10.34 10.79
CA LEU A 189 -6.32 9.11 11.37
C LEU A 189 -6.16 9.18 12.91
N SER A 190 -6.67 10.22 13.56
CA SER A 190 -6.41 10.51 14.98
C SER A 190 -6.95 9.45 15.95
N GLN A 191 -8.03 8.74 15.60
CA GLN A 191 -8.65 7.72 16.45
C GLN A 191 -8.36 6.29 15.99
N LEU A 192 -7.59 6.08 14.91
CA LEU A 192 -7.37 4.76 14.33
C LEU A 192 -6.60 3.83 15.30
N ASP A 193 -5.57 4.34 15.96
CA ASP A 193 -4.80 3.55 16.93
C ASP A 193 -5.65 3.13 18.15
N ALA A 194 -6.60 3.98 18.56
CA ALA A 194 -7.54 3.64 19.63
C ALA A 194 -8.51 2.53 19.19
N LEU A 195 -9.00 2.56 17.95
CA LEU A 195 -9.85 1.49 17.38
C LEU A 195 -9.08 0.17 17.29
N VAL A 196 -7.84 0.19 16.80
CA VAL A 196 -6.94 -0.97 16.75
C VAL A 196 -6.67 -1.53 18.14
N GLY A 197 -6.40 -0.66 19.12
CA GLY A 197 -6.16 -1.06 20.51
C GLY A 197 -7.36 -1.80 21.12
N LEU A 198 -8.58 -1.29 20.91
CA LEU A 198 -9.81 -1.95 21.35
C LEU A 198 -10.02 -3.30 20.64
N ARG A 199 -9.84 -3.36 19.31
CA ARG A 199 -9.93 -4.61 18.54
C ARG A 199 -8.96 -5.66 19.09
N ASN A 200 -7.72 -5.27 19.36
CA ASN A 200 -6.72 -6.18 19.90
C ASN A 200 -7.10 -6.66 21.31
N ALA A 201 -7.58 -5.78 22.19
CA ALA A 201 -8.04 -6.15 23.52
C ALA A 201 -9.15 -7.20 23.46
N PHE A 202 -10.15 -7.02 22.61
CA PHE A 202 -11.23 -8.00 22.44
C PHE A 202 -10.77 -9.28 21.74
N GLY A 203 -9.88 -9.18 20.73
CA GLY A 203 -9.28 -10.33 20.06
C GLY A 203 -8.46 -11.23 21.00
N HIS A 204 -7.86 -10.66 22.05
CA HIS A 204 -7.14 -11.40 23.10
C HIS A 204 -8.01 -11.77 24.32
N GLY A 205 -9.34 -11.65 24.21
CA GLY A 205 -10.26 -12.08 25.27
C GLY A 205 -10.38 -11.12 26.47
N GLN A 206 -9.92 -9.88 26.33
CA GLN A 206 -10.04 -8.86 27.40
C GLN A 206 -11.44 -8.21 27.39
N PHE A 207 -12.48 -9.01 27.72
CA PHE A 207 -13.87 -8.54 27.72
C PHE A 207 -14.26 -7.65 28.92
N THR A 208 -13.32 -7.32 29.81
CA THR A 208 -13.54 -6.40 30.91
C THR A 208 -13.67 -4.94 30.49
N THR A 209 -13.15 -4.58 29.34
CA THR A 209 -13.28 -3.23 28.79
C THR A 209 -14.74 -2.94 28.42
N ASN A 210 -15.30 -1.89 29.00
CA ASN A 210 -16.67 -1.49 28.69
C ASN A 210 -16.72 -0.50 27.52
N VAL A 211 -17.57 -0.77 26.52
CA VAL A 211 -17.81 0.11 25.38
C VAL A 211 -19.14 0.82 25.58
N GLY A 212 -19.08 2.10 25.95
CA GLY A 212 -20.27 2.94 26.12
C GLY A 212 -21.01 3.18 24.79
N LYS A 213 -22.34 3.45 24.85
CA LYS A 213 -23.15 3.72 23.64
C LYS A 213 -22.56 4.85 22.79
N ARG A 214 -22.17 5.96 23.42
CA ARG A 214 -21.58 7.11 22.72
C ARG A 214 -20.29 6.74 22.00
N GLN A 215 -19.38 6.05 22.68
CA GLN A 215 -18.10 5.59 22.10
C GLN A 215 -18.33 4.65 20.92
N PHE A 216 -19.26 3.71 21.05
CA PHE A 216 -19.62 2.79 19.99
C PHE A 216 -20.12 3.49 18.71
N LEU A 217 -21.06 4.45 18.88
CA LEU A 217 -21.57 5.23 17.75
C LEU A 217 -20.49 6.12 17.11
N GLN A 218 -19.58 6.66 17.93
CA GLN A 218 -18.42 7.40 17.42
C GLN A 218 -17.49 6.50 16.59
N MET A 219 -17.21 5.27 17.02
CA MET A 219 -16.39 4.30 16.25
C MET A 219 -17.05 3.93 14.92
N LEU A 220 -18.36 3.71 14.89
CA LEU A 220 -19.10 3.46 13.64
C LEU A 220 -18.99 4.64 12.67
N SER A 221 -19.27 5.86 13.16
CA SER A 221 -19.16 7.08 12.34
C SER A 221 -17.73 7.31 11.87
N TYR A 222 -16.75 7.02 12.70
CA TYR A 222 -15.35 7.18 12.37
C TYR A 222 -14.91 6.19 11.28
N ALA A 223 -15.28 4.90 11.41
CA ALA A 223 -14.99 3.91 10.39
C ALA A 223 -15.67 4.24 9.04
N ASP A 224 -16.92 4.73 9.08
CA ASP A 224 -17.63 5.21 7.89
C ASP A 224 -16.87 6.38 7.21
N GLN A 225 -16.38 7.34 7.99
CA GLN A 225 -15.57 8.47 7.46
C GLN A 225 -14.26 8.01 6.85
N LEU A 226 -13.55 7.05 7.48
CA LEU A 226 -12.32 6.49 6.94
C LEU A 226 -12.55 5.78 5.61
N VAL A 227 -13.60 4.94 5.51
CA VAL A 227 -13.96 4.22 4.28
C VAL A 227 -14.30 5.19 3.16
N ASN A 228 -15.12 6.21 3.43
CA ASN A 228 -15.50 7.20 2.43
C ASN A 228 -14.32 8.08 2.01
N GLY A 229 -13.50 8.54 2.96
CA GLY A 229 -12.34 9.38 2.70
C GLY A 229 -11.30 8.68 1.84
N LEU A 230 -10.92 7.43 2.19
CA LEU A 230 -9.97 6.65 1.41
C LEU A 230 -10.47 6.39 -0.01
N TYR A 231 -11.77 6.07 -0.16
CA TYR A 231 -12.36 5.89 -1.47
C TYR A 231 -12.18 7.15 -2.34
N GLN A 232 -12.47 8.33 -1.79
CA GLN A 232 -12.34 9.60 -2.52
C GLN A 232 -10.89 9.87 -2.93
N GLU A 233 -9.93 9.66 -2.04
CA GLU A 233 -8.51 9.85 -2.33
C GLU A 233 -8.03 8.94 -3.47
N VAL A 234 -8.36 7.66 -3.40
CA VAL A 234 -7.96 6.70 -4.44
C VAL A 234 -8.66 6.98 -5.78
N GLU A 235 -9.95 7.36 -5.76
CA GLU A 235 -10.69 7.75 -6.97
C GLU A 235 -10.05 8.95 -7.67
N VAL A 236 -9.68 9.98 -6.90
CA VAL A 236 -8.98 11.17 -7.43
C VAL A 236 -7.62 10.78 -7.98
N TRP A 237 -6.85 9.98 -7.25
CA TRP A 237 -5.53 9.52 -7.68
C TRP A 237 -5.61 8.71 -8.99
N LEU A 238 -6.53 7.75 -9.10
CA LEU A 238 -6.76 6.97 -10.32
C LEU A 238 -7.15 7.85 -11.51
N SER A 239 -7.96 8.87 -11.27
CA SER A 239 -8.41 9.81 -12.30
C SER A 239 -7.25 10.66 -12.83
N HIS A 240 -6.35 11.11 -11.94
CA HIS A 240 -5.13 11.82 -12.32
C HIS A 240 -4.19 10.92 -13.14
N LEU A 241 -4.00 9.68 -12.70
CA LEU A 241 -3.17 8.71 -13.39
C LEU A 241 -3.66 8.45 -14.83
N ASP A 242 -4.98 8.36 -15.04
CA ASP A 242 -5.59 8.20 -16.36
C ASP A 242 -5.39 9.44 -17.26
N SER A 243 -5.48 10.65 -16.67
CA SER A 243 -5.27 11.90 -17.42
C SER A 243 -3.81 12.06 -17.87
N GLU A 244 -2.84 11.80 -17.00
CA GLU A 244 -1.42 11.85 -17.35
C GLU A 244 -1.06 10.89 -18.50
N LEU A 245 -1.64 9.68 -18.48
CA LEU A 245 -1.42 8.71 -19.55
C LEU A 245 -2.03 9.14 -20.88
N LYS A 246 -3.14 9.87 -20.87
CA LYS A 246 -3.77 10.40 -22.10
C LYS A 246 -2.99 11.58 -22.68
N ASP A 247 -2.49 12.47 -21.82
CA ASP A 247 -1.71 13.65 -22.25
C ASP A 247 -0.38 13.25 -22.87
N THR A 248 0.33 12.26 -22.36
CA THR A 248 1.57 11.74 -22.95
C THR A 248 1.35 11.13 -24.35
N HIS A 249 0.14 10.68 -24.67
CA HIS A 249 -0.20 10.20 -26.01
C HIS A 249 -0.49 11.34 -27.02
N VAL A 250 -1.00 12.47 -26.57
CA VAL A 250 -1.30 13.62 -27.45
C VAL A 250 -0.02 14.29 -27.94
N ASP A 251 1.00 14.39 -27.08
CA ASP A 251 2.27 15.01 -27.44
C ASP A 251 3.11 14.17 -28.41
N SER A 252 2.94 12.85 -28.43
CA SER A 252 3.64 11.96 -29.37
C SER A 252 3.18 12.13 -30.84
N TRP A 253 2.02 12.74 -31.07
CA TRP A 253 1.46 13.00 -32.40
C TRP A 253 1.81 14.41 -32.95
N ARG A 254 2.43 15.28 -32.15
CA ARG A 254 2.76 16.67 -32.56
C ARG A 254 4.18 16.86 -33.09
N CYS A 255 5.02 15.83 -33.12
CA CYS A 255 6.43 15.94 -33.56
C CYS A 255 6.71 15.52 -35.02
N ASP A 256 5.72 15.58 -35.91
CA ASP A 256 5.95 15.39 -37.35
C ASP A 256 5.85 16.70 -38.14
N THR A 257 6.54 17.76 -37.70
CA THR A 257 6.88 18.89 -38.56
C THR A 257 8.39 18.87 -38.82
N PRO A 258 8.85 18.64 -40.03
CA PRO A 258 10.28 18.67 -40.31
C PRO A 258 10.80 20.10 -40.14
N CYS A 259 11.57 20.34 -39.09
CA CYS A 259 12.38 21.54 -38.94
C CYS A 259 13.45 21.54 -40.02
N ASN A 260 13.16 22.19 -41.15
CA ASN A 260 14.15 22.58 -42.13
C ASN A 260 15.05 23.67 -41.53
N ILE A 261 16.12 23.27 -40.86
CA ILE A 261 17.21 24.18 -40.47
C ILE A 261 18.21 24.18 -41.64
N SER A 262 18.10 25.19 -42.50
CA SER A 262 19.12 25.52 -43.50
C SER A 262 20.33 26.13 -42.77
N PHE A 263 21.43 25.39 -42.72
CA PHE A 263 22.73 25.95 -42.33
C PHE A 263 23.29 26.75 -43.49
N SER A 264 23.22 28.08 -43.40
CA SER A 264 24.02 28.95 -44.25
C SER A 264 25.42 29.05 -43.67
N HIS A 265 26.39 28.43 -44.37
CA HIS A 265 27.80 28.71 -44.16
C HIS A 265 28.07 30.18 -44.54
N LYS A 266 28.52 31.00 -43.60
CA LYS A 266 29.33 32.20 -43.87
C LYS A 266 30.72 31.96 -43.33
N HIS A 267 31.66 31.92 -44.29
CA HIS A 267 33.09 32.11 -44.06
C HIS A 267 33.36 33.50 -43.46
N ILE A 268 34.11 33.57 -42.41
CA ILE A 268 35.29 34.43 -42.25
C ILE A 268 36.20 33.76 -41.22
#